data_f3993437eb93e20f4c16bfe69e06ddf5
#
_entry.id   f3993437eb93e20f4c16bfe69e06ddf5
#
_cell.length_a   1.000
_cell.length_b   1.000
_cell.length_c   1.000
_cell.angle_alpha   90.00
_cell.angle_beta   90.00
_cell.angle_gamma   90.00
#
_symmetry.space_group_name_H-M   'P 1'
#
loop_
_entity.id
_entity.type
_entity.pdbx_description
1 polymer ?
#
loop_
_entity_poly.entity_id
_entity_poly.type
_entity_poly.pdbx_seq_one_letter_code
_entity_poly.pdbx_strand_id
1 'polypeptide(L)'
;MDLSYLRSVSKFLTILGLIAVLLLAPAAHADEEPPADDGGNGEEASQIEDYASYEPQTTCHPKPRVGTRVLAEWLTSELGGGGGATGRACGGGASEHKDGRAIDWTLNATSQADRKIAKAFLKAVFATDEEGNTHALARRMGIMYVIWNDHMYSAWDEFERDGYLSSSCKSKRKCSKTLRHRDHMHISLSMAGAKGKTSWYEGRMD
;
A
#
# COMPACT_ATOMS: atom_id res chain seq x y z
N MET A 1 -7.09 -5.07 -23.04
CA MET A 1 -6.51 -4.43 -21.87
C MET A 1 -5.19 -5.11 -21.59
N ASP A 2 -4.13 -4.41 -21.90
CA ASP A 2 -2.77 -4.94 -21.86
C ASP A 2 -2.25 -4.92 -20.43
N LEU A 3 -2.07 -6.12 -19.87
CA LEU A 3 -1.50 -6.35 -18.53
C LEU A 3 0.04 -6.26 -18.53
N SER A 4 0.61 -5.68 -19.59
CA SER A 4 2.06 -5.65 -19.83
C SER A 4 2.85 -4.80 -18.83
N TYR A 5 2.22 -3.89 -18.10
CA TYR A 5 2.88 -3.06 -17.09
C TYR A 5 3.32 -3.84 -15.83
N LEU A 6 2.76 -5.03 -15.61
CA LEU A 6 3.16 -5.90 -14.50
C LEU A 6 4.25 -6.92 -14.88
N ARG A 7 4.81 -6.86 -16.12
CA ARG A 7 5.76 -7.84 -16.62
C ARG A 7 7.16 -7.31 -16.97
N SER A 8 7.49 -6.10 -16.57
CA SER A 8 8.79 -5.49 -16.94
C SER A 8 9.91 -5.67 -15.93
N VAL A 9 9.86 -6.68 -15.09
CA VAL A 9 11.01 -7.09 -14.27
C VAL A 9 11.19 -8.59 -14.30
N SER A 10 11.64 -9.11 -15.43
CA SER A 10 12.27 -10.43 -15.46
C SER A 10 12.99 -10.66 -16.78
N LYS A 11 14.26 -10.32 -16.85
CA LYS A 11 15.28 -10.90 -17.76
C LYS A 11 16.66 -10.41 -17.34
N PHE A 12 17.39 -11.21 -16.56
CA PHE A 12 18.85 -11.36 -16.66
C PHE A 12 19.21 -12.69 -16.00
N LEU A 13 19.39 -13.65 -16.81
CA LEU A 13 20.61 -14.26 -17.37
C LEU A 13 21.41 -15.11 -16.37
N THR A 14 21.16 -16.41 -16.45
CA THR A 14 22.04 -17.51 -16.00
C THR A 14 23.42 -17.41 -16.63
N ILE A 15 24.49 -17.39 -15.85
CA ILE A 15 25.83 -17.76 -16.28
C ILE A 15 26.37 -18.85 -15.34
N LEU A 16 26.56 -20.03 -15.93
CA LEU A 16 27.30 -21.15 -15.41
C LEU A 16 28.81 -20.89 -15.59
N GLY A 17 29.64 -21.26 -14.63
CA GLY A 17 31.06 -21.33 -14.95
C GLY A 17 32.00 -21.62 -13.78
N LEU A 18 32.33 -22.86 -13.69
CA LEU A 18 33.63 -23.47 -13.41
C LEU A 18 34.31 -23.31 -12.03
N ILE A 19 34.36 -24.44 -11.37
CA ILE A 19 35.23 -24.78 -10.23
C ILE A 19 36.68 -24.94 -10.73
N ALA A 20 37.63 -24.28 -10.06
CA ALA A 20 39.03 -24.65 -10.07
C ALA A 20 39.55 -24.75 -8.63
N VAL A 21 39.88 -25.98 -8.25
CA VAL A 21 40.59 -26.34 -7.00
C VAL A 21 42.08 -26.10 -7.24
N LEU A 22 42.77 -25.37 -6.37
CA LEU A 22 44.23 -25.48 -6.23
C LEU A 22 44.68 -25.43 -4.78
N LEU A 23 45.68 -26.21 -4.52
CA LEU A 23 46.17 -26.74 -3.26
C LEU A 23 47.06 -25.75 -2.47
N LEU A 24 47.13 -26.04 -1.17
CA LEU A 24 47.87 -25.46 -0.05
C LEU A 24 49.35 -25.15 -0.26
N ALA A 25 49.80 -24.06 0.41
CA ALA A 25 51.03 -24.04 1.20
C ALA A 25 50.94 -22.97 2.30
N PRO A 26 51.49 -23.17 3.52
CA PRO A 26 51.45 -22.21 4.61
C PRO A 26 52.67 -21.29 4.62
N ALA A 27 52.50 -20.01 4.92
CA ALA A 27 53.62 -19.13 5.27
C ALA A 27 53.17 -18.03 6.24
N ALA A 28 53.87 -18.04 7.38
CA ALA A 28 54.34 -16.94 8.24
C ALA A 28 53.40 -15.75 8.57
N HIS A 29 53.20 -15.56 9.85
CA HIS A 29 52.66 -14.37 10.50
C HIS A 29 53.48 -13.15 10.20
N ALA A 30 52.87 -12.09 9.73
CA ALA A 30 53.28 -10.70 9.88
C ALA A 30 52.08 -9.96 10.49
N ASP A 31 52.37 -9.24 11.60
CA ASP A 31 51.42 -8.33 12.24
C ASP A 31 51.07 -7.22 11.20
N GLU A 32 49.87 -7.22 10.67
CA GLU A 32 49.34 -6.14 9.85
C GLU A 32 48.26 -5.42 10.67
N GLU A 33 48.46 -4.12 10.87
CA GLU A 33 47.45 -3.18 11.38
C GLU A 33 46.13 -3.37 10.66
N PRO A 34 44.98 -3.23 11.37
CA PRO A 34 43.69 -3.30 10.70
C PRO A 34 43.59 -2.13 9.68
N PRO A 35 43.15 -2.42 8.46
CA PRO A 35 42.93 -1.34 7.47
C PRO A 35 41.86 -0.39 8.02
N ALA A 36 42.12 0.91 7.82
CA ALA A 36 41.20 2.00 8.09
C ALA A 36 39.85 1.65 7.44
N ASP A 37 38.79 1.89 8.19
CA ASP A 37 37.41 1.80 7.78
C ASP A 37 37.24 2.67 6.52
N ASP A 38 37.32 2.03 5.35
CA ASP A 38 36.97 2.62 4.07
C ASP A 38 35.42 2.66 4.06
N GLY A 39 34.91 3.85 4.35
CA GLY A 39 33.49 4.15 4.37
C GLY A 39 32.83 3.67 3.08
N GLY A 40 32.44 2.38 3.06
CA GLY A 40 31.64 1.81 2.01
C GLY A 40 30.35 2.62 1.90
N ASN A 41 30.20 3.35 0.79
CA ASN A 41 28.91 3.79 0.29
C ASN A 41 28.05 2.53 0.02
N GLY A 42 27.53 1.92 1.09
CA GLY A 42 26.40 1.04 0.97
C GLY A 42 25.29 1.91 0.38
N GLU A 43 24.85 1.62 -0.83
CA GLU A 43 23.54 2.06 -1.29
C GLU A 43 22.58 1.70 -0.18
N GLU A 44 22.12 2.68 0.58
CA GLU A 44 21.00 2.49 1.50
C GLU A 44 19.85 2.01 0.61
N ALA A 45 19.54 0.71 0.71
CA ALA A 45 18.32 0.16 0.12
C ALA A 45 17.19 1.11 0.56
N SER A 46 16.51 1.73 -0.40
CA SER A 46 15.55 2.80 -0.11
C SER A 46 14.53 2.25 0.88
N GLN A 47 14.67 2.68 2.12
CA GLN A 47 13.85 2.21 3.23
C GLN A 47 12.42 2.62 2.91
N ILE A 48 11.53 1.64 2.71
CA ILE A 48 10.12 1.94 2.45
C ILE A 48 9.47 2.45 3.74
N GLU A 49 8.33 3.10 3.61
CA GLU A 49 7.56 3.58 4.75
C GLU A 49 7.20 2.45 5.71
N ASP A 50 7.17 2.76 7.01
CA ASP A 50 6.64 1.87 8.03
C ASP A 50 5.13 1.66 7.88
N TYR A 51 4.60 0.66 8.54
CA TYR A 51 3.16 0.48 8.65
C TYR A 51 2.51 1.68 9.33
N ALA A 52 1.49 2.26 8.71
CA ALA A 52 0.79 3.39 9.29
C ALA A 52 0.07 2.98 10.58
N SER A 53 0.30 3.72 11.66
CA SER A 53 -0.52 3.62 12.86
C SER A 53 -1.90 4.21 12.62
N TYR A 54 -2.88 3.91 13.49
CA TYR A 54 -4.18 4.56 13.41
C TYR A 54 -4.07 6.06 13.75
N GLU A 55 -4.49 6.89 12.81
CA GLU A 55 -4.58 8.33 12.95
C GLU A 55 -6.05 8.74 12.97
N PRO A 56 -6.63 9.08 14.14
CA PRO A 56 -8.02 9.55 14.20
C PRO A 56 -8.18 10.89 13.49
N GLN A 57 -9.42 11.21 13.09
CA GLN A 57 -9.73 12.54 12.57
C GLN A 57 -9.53 13.60 13.67
N THR A 58 -8.69 14.60 13.40
CA THR A 58 -8.40 15.71 14.31
C THR A 58 -8.75 17.08 13.73
N THR A 59 -8.90 17.16 12.41
CA THR A 59 -9.16 18.41 11.69
C THR A 59 -10.39 18.27 10.79
N CYS A 60 -10.82 19.36 10.17
CA CYS A 60 -11.77 19.28 9.08
C CYS A 60 -11.22 19.92 7.80
N HIS A 61 -11.05 19.09 6.79
CA HIS A 61 -10.63 19.45 5.43
C HIS A 61 -11.55 18.73 4.45
N PRO A 62 -12.72 19.29 4.12
CA PRO A 62 -13.80 18.57 3.43
C PRO A 62 -13.52 18.22 1.96
N LYS A 63 -12.46 18.79 1.38
CA LYS A 63 -11.96 18.44 0.04
C LYS A 63 -10.86 17.38 0.15
N PRO A 64 -10.65 16.55 -0.88
CA PRO A 64 -9.53 15.60 -0.88
C PRO A 64 -8.20 16.34 -0.78
N ARG A 65 -7.28 15.78 -0.03
CA ARG A 65 -5.87 16.21 -0.07
C ARG A 65 -5.26 15.75 -1.39
N VAL A 66 -4.13 16.31 -1.75
CA VAL A 66 -3.52 16.07 -3.07
C VAL A 66 -3.22 14.58 -3.30
N GLY A 67 -2.60 13.87 -2.35
CA GLY A 67 -2.34 12.44 -2.48
C GLY A 67 -3.62 11.61 -2.55
N THR A 68 -4.65 11.97 -1.78
CA THR A 68 -5.97 11.31 -1.84
C THR A 68 -6.58 11.44 -3.23
N ARG A 69 -6.49 12.63 -3.84
CA ARG A 69 -6.99 12.87 -5.21
C ARG A 69 -6.21 12.06 -6.23
N VAL A 70 -4.88 12.10 -6.19
CA VAL A 70 -4.01 11.36 -7.12
C VAL A 70 -4.28 9.86 -7.05
N LEU A 71 -4.39 9.29 -5.84
CA LEU A 71 -4.70 7.87 -5.69
C LEU A 71 -6.11 7.53 -6.19
N ALA A 72 -7.12 8.37 -5.93
CA ALA A 72 -8.48 8.14 -6.41
C ALA A 72 -8.56 8.16 -7.94
N GLU A 73 -7.87 9.09 -8.59
CA GLU A 73 -7.75 9.19 -10.04
C GLU A 73 -7.03 7.96 -10.61
N TRP A 74 -5.92 7.54 -10.01
CA TRP A 74 -5.18 6.35 -10.42
C TRP A 74 -6.03 5.07 -10.30
N LEU A 75 -6.76 4.87 -9.20
CA LEU A 75 -7.64 3.71 -9.02
C LEU A 75 -8.65 3.58 -10.17
N THR A 76 -9.28 4.68 -10.56
CA THR A 76 -10.32 4.67 -11.60
C THR A 76 -9.74 4.56 -13.00
N SER A 77 -8.61 5.22 -13.29
CA SER A 77 -7.99 5.21 -14.63
C SER A 77 -7.30 3.88 -14.93
N GLU A 78 -6.56 3.32 -13.98
CA GLU A 78 -5.74 2.13 -14.21
C GLU A 78 -6.48 0.81 -13.92
N LEU A 79 -7.36 0.80 -12.92
CA LEU A 79 -8.02 -0.42 -12.49
C LEU A 79 -9.51 -0.49 -12.88
N GLY A 80 -10.13 0.65 -13.19
CA GLY A 80 -11.55 0.75 -13.47
C GLY A 80 -12.39 0.92 -12.20
N GLY A 81 -13.63 0.47 -12.22
CA GLY A 81 -14.62 0.84 -11.21
C GLY A 81 -15.13 2.25 -11.41
N GLY A 82 -15.79 2.84 -10.42
CA GLY A 82 -16.33 4.20 -10.49
C GLY A 82 -15.68 5.13 -9.48
N GLY A 83 -15.64 6.41 -9.80
CA GLY A 83 -15.29 7.44 -8.82
C GLY A 83 -16.32 7.48 -7.68
N GLY A 84 -15.87 7.81 -6.49
CA GLY A 84 -16.70 7.92 -5.29
C GLY A 84 -16.27 9.08 -4.41
N ALA A 85 -16.78 9.14 -3.17
CA ALA A 85 -16.49 10.23 -2.27
C ALA A 85 -15.01 10.23 -1.86
N THR A 86 -14.35 11.38 -1.98
CA THR A 86 -12.97 11.62 -1.53
C THR A 86 -12.90 12.67 -0.42
N GLY A 87 -14.04 13.21 -0.03
CA GLY A 87 -14.19 14.18 1.04
C GLY A 87 -15.60 14.19 1.57
N ARG A 88 -15.83 14.87 2.67
CA ARG A 88 -17.13 14.99 3.35
C ARG A 88 -17.22 16.30 4.10
N ALA A 89 -18.41 16.92 4.13
CA ALA A 89 -18.68 18.13 4.89
C ALA A 89 -18.36 17.94 6.40
N CYS A 90 -17.94 19.02 7.03
CA CYS A 90 -17.68 19.08 8.47
C CYS A 90 -18.95 18.84 9.29
N GLY A 91 -18.80 18.43 10.55
CA GLY A 91 -19.89 18.14 11.47
C GLY A 91 -20.22 16.63 11.61
N GLY A 92 -21.03 16.27 12.59
CA GLY A 92 -21.32 14.86 12.93
C GLY A 92 -20.12 14.09 13.48
N GLY A 93 -20.20 12.75 13.48
CA GLY A 93 -19.15 11.86 14.01
C GLY A 93 -17.84 11.94 13.27
N ALA A 94 -16.76 11.36 13.83
CA ALA A 94 -15.43 11.30 13.21
C ALA A 94 -15.47 10.53 11.87
N SER A 95 -14.65 10.97 10.91
CA SER A 95 -14.49 10.31 9.62
C SER A 95 -13.28 10.86 8.88
N GLU A 96 -12.43 10.00 8.35
CA GLU A 96 -11.25 10.37 7.57
C GLU A 96 -11.61 11.12 6.27
N HIS A 97 -12.81 10.93 5.74
CA HIS A 97 -13.33 11.78 4.65
C HIS A 97 -13.38 13.26 5.02
N LYS A 98 -13.62 13.59 6.32
CA LYS A 98 -13.62 14.98 6.78
C LYS A 98 -12.23 15.57 6.92
N ASP A 99 -11.21 14.73 6.99
CA ASP A 99 -9.80 15.14 6.89
C ASP A 99 -9.29 15.20 5.45
N GLY A 100 -10.13 14.81 4.47
CA GLY A 100 -9.76 14.73 3.05
C GLY A 100 -8.76 13.63 2.74
N ARG A 101 -8.74 12.54 3.53
CA ARG A 101 -7.78 11.43 3.41
C ARG A 101 -8.42 10.04 3.28
N ALA A 102 -9.68 9.98 2.86
CA ALA A 102 -10.35 8.73 2.56
C ALA A 102 -10.98 8.75 1.17
N ILE A 103 -11.08 7.57 0.57
CA ILE A 103 -11.62 7.33 -0.77
C ILE A 103 -12.69 6.23 -0.64
N ASP A 104 -13.91 6.51 -1.14
CA ASP A 104 -14.92 5.49 -1.37
C ASP A 104 -14.87 5.11 -2.86
N TRP A 105 -14.06 4.12 -3.21
CA TRP A 105 -13.94 3.65 -4.60
C TRP A 105 -15.14 2.76 -4.95
N THR A 106 -15.94 3.18 -5.94
CA THR A 106 -17.19 2.50 -6.30
C THR A 106 -16.92 1.15 -6.96
N LEU A 107 -17.18 0.08 -6.22
CA LEU A 107 -17.13 -1.31 -6.62
C LEU A 107 -18.29 -2.05 -5.97
N ASN A 108 -18.97 -2.95 -6.68
CA ASN A 108 -20.09 -3.73 -6.16
C ASN A 108 -19.67 -5.17 -5.82
N ALA A 109 -19.71 -5.54 -4.55
CA ALA A 109 -19.37 -6.88 -4.09
C ALA A 109 -20.28 -8.01 -4.63
N THR A 110 -21.41 -7.69 -5.25
CA THR A 110 -22.26 -8.67 -5.93
C THR A 110 -21.88 -8.83 -7.41
N SER A 111 -21.16 -7.89 -8.01
CA SER A 111 -20.63 -7.95 -9.38
C SER A 111 -19.38 -8.83 -9.42
N GLN A 112 -19.36 -9.82 -10.33
CA GLN A 112 -18.18 -10.66 -10.53
C GLN A 112 -16.98 -9.85 -11.07
N ALA A 113 -17.25 -8.88 -11.96
CA ALA A 113 -16.21 -8.01 -12.51
C ALA A 113 -15.54 -7.16 -11.41
N ASP A 114 -16.35 -6.51 -10.56
CA ASP A 114 -15.84 -5.65 -9.50
C ASP A 114 -15.09 -6.44 -8.42
N ARG A 115 -15.56 -7.66 -8.11
CA ARG A 115 -14.79 -8.55 -7.21
C ARG A 115 -13.43 -8.95 -7.78
N LYS A 116 -13.31 -9.12 -9.11
CA LYS A 116 -12.00 -9.37 -9.75
C LYS A 116 -11.07 -8.16 -9.62
N ILE A 117 -11.59 -6.95 -9.84
CA ILE A 117 -10.86 -5.70 -9.65
C ILE A 117 -10.40 -5.57 -8.19
N ALA A 118 -11.32 -5.69 -7.23
CA ALA A 118 -11.01 -5.60 -5.81
C ALA A 118 -9.95 -6.64 -5.38
N LYS A 119 -10.08 -7.90 -5.84
CA LYS A 119 -9.11 -8.96 -5.54
C LYS A 119 -7.74 -8.66 -6.13
N ALA A 120 -7.68 -8.14 -7.37
CA ALA A 120 -6.41 -7.79 -8.02
C ALA A 120 -5.73 -6.64 -7.28
N PHE A 121 -6.46 -5.60 -6.89
CA PHE A 121 -5.96 -4.49 -6.09
C PHE A 121 -5.40 -4.98 -4.75
N LEU A 122 -6.20 -5.67 -3.93
CA LEU A 122 -5.75 -6.17 -2.62
C LEU A 122 -4.53 -7.08 -2.74
N LYS A 123 -4.49 -7.96 -3.77
CA LYS A 123 -3.33 -8.80 -4.03
C LYS A 123 -2.08 -7.97 -4.36
N ALA A 124 -2.22 -6.90 -5.15
CA ALA A 124 -1.09 -6.07 -5.55
C ALA A 124 -0.57 -5.22 -4.38
N VAL A 125 -1.45 -4.56 -3.63
CA VAL A 125 -1.03 -3.65 -2.55
C VAL A 125 -0.46 -4.40 -1.35
N PHE A 126 -0.88 -5.66 -1.14
CA PHE A 126 -0.40 -6.50 -0.04
C PHE A 126 0.69 -7.50 -0.45
N ALA A 127 1.21 -7.41 -1.68
CA ALA A 127 2.33 -8.25 -2.10
C ALA A 127 3.62 -7.83 -1.41
N THR A 128 4.51 -8.82 -1.22
CA THR A 128 5.91 -8.57 -0.90
C THR A 128 6.63 -8.17 -2.19
N ASP A 129 7.46 -7.13 -2.14
CA ASP A 129 8.27 -6.70 -3.28
C ASP A 129 9.52 -7.59 -3.48
N GLU A 130 10.33 -7.26 -4.50
CA GLU A 130 11.55 -8.02 -4.83
C GLU A 130 12.65 -7.86 -3.78
N GLU A 131 12.60 -6.79 -3.00
CA GLU A 131 13.52 -6.49 -1.89
C GLU A 131 13.08 -7.18 -0.59
N GLY A 132 11.96 -7.91 -0.58
CA GLY A 132 11.45 -8.64 0.58
C GLY A 132 10.56 -7.80 1.51
N ASN A 133 10.19 -6.59 1.12
CA ASN A 133 9.31 -5.75 1.93
C ASN A 133 7.86 -6.25 1.82
N THR A 134 7.31 -6.70 2.94
CA THR A 134 5.90 -7.11 3.00
C THR A 134 4.96 -5.91 2.85
N HIS A 135 3.84 -6.11 2.14
CA HIS A 135 2.80 -5.10 1.89
C HIS A 135 3.36 -3.80 1.28
N ALA A 136 4.41 -3.94 0.45
CA ALA A 136 5.24 -2.83 0.00
C ALA A 136 4.43 -1.70 -0.63
N LEU A 137 3.53 -2.02 -1.56
CA LEU A 137 2.77 -0.99 -2.27
C LEU A 137 1.77 -0.28 -1.36
N ALA A 138 1.12 -0.98 -0.41
CA ALA A 138 0.22 -0.35 0.56
C ALA A 138 0.97 0.63 1.47
N ARG A 139 2.17 0.27 1.92
CA ARG A 139 3.05 1.12 2.74
C ARG A 139 3.51 2.34 1.95
N ARG A 140 4.02 2.14 0.72
CA ARG A 140 4.43 3.23 -0.19
C ARG A 140 3.29 4.19 -0.56
N MET A 141 2.04 3.70 -0.64
CA MET A 141 0.85 4.53 -0.84
C MET A 141 0.40 5.26 0.45
N GLY A 142 0.94 4.89 1.60
CA GLY A 142 0.50 5.39 2.90
C GLY A 142 -0.92 4.94 3.25
N ILE A 143 -1.33 3.73 2.83
CA ILE A 143 -2.65 3.18 3.19
C ILE A 143 -2.65 2.86 4.68
N MET A 144 -3.60 3.45 5.41
CA MET A 144 -3.82 3.21 6.82
C MET A 144 -4.74 2.00 7.06
N TYR A 145 -5.81 1.90 6.28
CA TYR A 145 -6.66 0.71 6.24
C TYR A 145 -7.54 0.66 4.99
N VAL A 146 -8.01 -0.53 4.67
CA VAL A 146 -9.00 -0.80 3.63
C VAL A 146 -10.20 -1.52 4.23
N ILE A 147 -11.43 -1.13 3.85
CA ILE A 147 -12.64 -1.89 4.19
C ILE A 147 -13.34 -2.30 2.89
N TRP A 148 -13.60 -3.60 2.75
CA TRP A 148 -14.28 -4.15 1.59
C TRP A 148 -15.07 -5.40 1.93
N ASN A 149 -16.34 -5.42 1.54
CA ASN A 149 -17.22 -6.59 1.59
C ASN A 149 -17.20 -7.33 2.94
N ASP A 150 -17.57 -6.61 4.01
CA ASP A 150 -17.60 -7.09 5.40
C ASP A 150 -16.23 -7.43 6.02
N HIS A 151 -15.13 -6.94 5.47
CA HIS A 151 -13.78 -7.16 6.00
C HIS A 151 -13.00 -5.86 6.05
N MET A 152 -12.08 -5.79 7.01
CA MET A 152 -11.11 -4.72 7.21
C MET A 152 -9.70 -5.28 7.13
N TYR A 153 -8.77 -4.48 6.65
CA TYR A 153 -7.34 -4.73 6.53
C TYR A 153 -6.63 -3.51 7.05
N SER A 154 -5.96 -3.61 8.19
CA SER A 154 -5.36 -2.48 8.91
C SER A 154 -3.85 -2.52 8.88
N ALA A 155 -3.19 -1.40 8.58
CA ALA A 155 -1.73 -1.33 8.57
C ALA A 155 -1.11 -1.66 9.93
N TRP A 156 -1.72 -1.23 11.04
CA TRP A 156 -1.26 -1.55 12.40
C TRP A 156 -1.41 -3.02 12.78
N ASP A 157 -2.05 -3.83 11.96
CA ASP A 157 -2.21 -5.28 12.07
C ASP A 157 -1.71 -5.98 10.80
N GLU A 158 -0.68 -5.38 10.18
CA GLU A 158 0.00 -5.91 8.98
C GLU A 158 -0.97 -6.33 7.87
N PHE A 159 -2.08 -5.62 7.73
CA PHE A 159 -3.15 -5.87 6.77
C PHE A 159 -3.76 -7.29 6.86
N GLU A 160 -3.72 -7.92 8.01
CA GLU A 160 -4.48 -9.14 8.24
C GLU A 160 -5.97 -8.93 7.96
N ARG A 161 -6.63 -9.99 7.50
CA ARG A 161 -8.03 -9.93 7.09
C ARG A 161 -8.96 -10.14 8.27
N ASP A 162 -9.50 -9.07 8.79
CA ASP A 162 -10.49 -9.09 9.86
C ASP A 162 -11.94 -8.99 9.40
N GLY A 163 -12.86 -9.47 10.24
CA GLY A 163 -14.29 -9.25 10.06
C GLY A 163 -14.67 -7.80 10.40
N TYR A 164 -15.37 -7.13 9.48
CA TYR A 164 -15.87 -5.77 9.73
C TYR A 164 -17.37 -5.75 10.03
N LEU A 165 -17.74 -4.96 11.04
CA LEU A 165 -19.11 -4.55 11.34
C LEU A 165 -19.11 -3.08 11.77
N SER A 166 -19.80 -2.22 11.01
CA SER A 166 -19.95 -0.81 11.38
C SER A 166 -20.53 -0.66 12.78
N SER A 167 -19.98 0.27 13.58
CA SER A 167 -20.51 0.61 14.90
C SER A 167 -21.98 1.06 14.90
N SER A 168 -22.48 1.53 13.76
CA SER A 168 -23.89 1.87 13.54
C SER A 168 -24.80 0.65 13.34
N CYS A 169 -24.24 -0.56 13.28
CA CYS A 169 -24.99 -1.79 12.97
C CYS A 169 -24.99 -2.76 14.15
N LYS A 170 -26.17 -3.34 14.44
CA LYS A 170 -26.30 -4.42 15.45
C LYS A 170 -25.85 -5.79 14.94
N SER A 171 -25.91 -6.01 13.60
CA SER A 171 -25.46 -7.24 12.95
C SER A 171 -25.36 -7.01 11.44
N LYS A 172 -24.56 -7.82 10.74
CA LYS A 172 -24.42 -7.77 9.27
C LYS A 172 -25.76 -7.89 8.54
N ARG A 173 -26.68 -8.72 9.05
CA ARG A 173 -28.01 -8.92 8.43
C ARG A 173 -28.90 -7.67 8.49
N LYS A 174 -28.74 -6.82 9.51
CA LYS A 174 -29.52 -5.58 9.73
C LYS A 174 -28.77 -4.32 9.28
N CYS A 175 -27.67 -4.50 8.58
CA CYS A 175 -26.79 -3.43 8.14
C CYS A 175 -26.96 -3.19 6.62
N SER A 176 -26.99 -1.93 6.19
CA SER A 176 -27.08 -1.58 4.78
C SER A 176 -25.84 -2.06 4.00
N LYS A 177 -25.96 -2.15 2.67
CA LYS A 177 -24.79 -2.48 1.81
C LYS A 177 -23.65 -1.48 1.99
N THR A 178 -23.98 -0.21 2.08
CA THR A 178 -23.01 0.88 2.24
C THR A 178 -22.24 0.78 3.56
N LEU A 179 -22.93 0.57 4.69
CA LEU A 179 -22.28 0.39 5.99
C LEU A 179 -21.49 -0.94 6.10
N ARG A 180 -21.70 -1.86 5.18
CA ARG A 180 -20.97 -3.12 5.04
C ARG A 180 -19.85 -3.03 4.00
N HIS A 181 -19.65 -1.85 3.38
CA HIS A 181 -18.69 -1.62 2.29
C HIS A 181 -18.85 -2.69 1.17
N ARG A 182 -20.11 -2.89 0.72
CA ARG A 182 -20.43 -3.84 -0.34
C ARG A 182 -20.80 -3.19 -1.66
N ASP A 183 -20.94 -1.88 -1.68
CA ASP A 183 -21.18 -1.02 -2.86
C ASP A 183 -20.01 -0.08 -3.16
N HIS A 184 -19.00 -0.09 -2.33
CA HIS A 184 -17.72 0.60 -2.52
C HIS A 184 -16.62 -0.07 -1.70
N MET A 185 -15.36 0.15 -2.09
CA MET A 185 -14.19 -0.12 -1.27
C MET A 185 -13.77 1.19 -0.60
N HIS A 186 -13.72 1.21 0.73
CA HIS A 186 -13.22 2.34 1.49
C HIS A 186 -11.72 2.19 1.69
N ILE A 187 -10.95 3.24 1.38
CA ILE A 187 -9.50 3.30 1.58
C ILE A 187 -9.19 4.55 2.37
N SER A 188 -8.63 4.40 3.58
CA SER A 188 -8.12 5.50 4.39
C SER A 188 -6.60 5.58 4.29
N LEU A 189 -6.09 6.80 4.17
CA LEU A 189 -4.66 7.10 4.11
C LEU A 189 -4.18 7.69 5.44
N SER A 190 -2.92 7.44 5.77
CA SER A 190 -2.19 8.24 6.74
C SER A 190 -2.14 9.70 6.29
N MET A 191 -1.84 10.61 7.18
CA MET A 191 -1.70 12.02 6.81
C MET A 191 -0.54 12.24 5.83
N ALA A 192 0.52 11.45 5.92
CA ALA A 192 1.64 11.47 4.97
C ALA A 192 1.17 11.05 3.57
N GLY A 193 0.51 9.90 3.44
CA GLY A 193 -0.05 9.43 2.17
C GLY A 193 -1.07 10.40 1.58
N ALA A 194 -2.00 10.91 2.39
CA ALA A 194 -2.99 11.88 1.94
C ALA A 194 -2.38 13.18 1.41
N LYS A 195 -1.24 13.61 1.97
CA LYS A 195 -0.47 14.79 1.51
C LYS A 195 0.46 14.46 0.32
N GLY A 196 0.52 13.21 -0.13
CA GLY A 196 1.42 12.77 -1.20
C GLY A 196 2.90 12.79 -0.81
N LYS A 197 3.22 12.54 0.46
CA LYS A 197 4.58 12.60 1.01
C LYS A 197 5.25 11.23 1.16
N THR A 198 4.58 10.17 0.75
CA THR A 198 5.13 8.81 0.73
C THR A 198 5.67 8.48 -0.67
N SER A 199 6.58 7.53 -0.75
CA SER A 199 7.40 7.26 -1.95
C SER A 199 6.58 6.93 -3.20
N TRP A 200 5.38 6.36 -3.07
CA TRP A 200 4.52 6.07 -4.22
C TRP A 200 4.12 7.32 -5.01
N TYR A 201 4.08 8.49 -4.36
CA TYR A 201 3.65 9.74 -5.01
C TYR A 201 4.78 10.47 -5.75
N GLU A 202 6.02 10.03 -5.60
CA GLU A 202 7.16 10.62 -6.31
C GLU A 202 6.95 10.53 -7.82
N GLY A 203 7.07 11.66 -8.52
CA GLY A 203 6.81 11.78 -9.95
C GLY A 203 5.35 11.61 -10.39
N ARG A 204 4.38 11.60 -9.45
CA ARG A 204 2.93 11.51 -9.73
C ARG A 204 2.13 12.74 -9.31
N MET A 205 2.82 13.76 -8.80
CA MET A 205 2.17 14.94 -8.19
C MET A 205 2.19 16.18 -9.08
N ASP A 206 2.59 16.06 -10.34
CA ASP A 206 2.71 17.17 -11.31
C ASP A 206 1.35 17.64 -11.84
#